data_a2839a4a6aec68871c78b6b7d5d9e7b3
#
_entry.id   a2839a4a6aec68871c78b6b7d5d9e7b3
#
_cell.length_a   1.000
_cell.length_b   1.000
_cell.length_c   1.000
_cell.angle_alpha   90.00
_cell.angle_beta   90.00
_cell.angle_gamma   90.00
#
_symmetry.space_group_name_H-M   'P 1'
#
loop_
_entity.id
_entity.type
_entity.pdbx_description
1 polymer ?
#
loop_
_entity_poly.entity_id
_entity_poly.type
_entity_poly.pdbx_seq_one_letter_code
_entity_poly.pdbx_strand_id
1 'polypeptide(L)'
;MKISIVLSTYNGEAYITDQLDSILNQTRKADEVLIFDDCSTDNTPQIIEQFISEHNLTTWKFAVNHENKGWKRNFMEGIWNTLGDLVFPCDQDDIWMPKKLEQMEKMMIENPKIMVLTSNYESFYDSGKRVCGPEKDDGKLIKQPLSNKVFNIRYPGCTYCIRREFVEISKKHWQVDFPHDALFWRMGMFSDSLYSYNVSLIQWRKHTDSTFTKESNRNRTYKKKLEFMDYAMRVVDDLHDFVEDNDCSQEKIDVLDMSKEWIECRKAFYLSKNPWDGAKLLKYIKCYDRVKQYLGDWYLVYEKEN
;
A
#
# COMPACT_ATOMS: atom_id res chain seq x y z
N MET A 1 19.35 0.62 -13.82
CA MET A 1 18.01 0.10 -14.21
C MET A 1 17.15 1.27 -14.68
N LYS A 2 16.16 1.04 -15.53
CA LYS A 2 15.18 2.09 -15.87
C LYS A 2 14.19 2.27 -14.72
N ILE A 3 13.92 3.53 -14.37
CA ILE A 3 13.01 3.89 -13.26
C ILE A 3 11.76 4.56 -13.81
N SER A 4 10.59 4.02 -13.47
CA SER A 4 9.29 4.66 -13.68
C SER A 4 8.69 5.11 -12.36
N ILE A 5 8.12 6.31 -12.35
CA ILE A 5 7.29 6.82 -11.26
C ILE A 5 5.83 6.82 -11.74
N VAL A 6 4.91 6.39 -10.87
CA VAL A 6 3.47 6.50 -11.08
C VAL A 6 2.89 7.41 -10.02
N LEU A 7 2.45 8.58 -10.43
CA LEU A 7 1.79 9.57 -9.58
C LEU A 7 0.28 9.53 -9.83
N SER A 8 -0.49 9.19 -8.81
CA SER A 8 -1.95 9.23 -8.85
C SER A 8 -2.45 10.51 -8.18
N THR A 9 -3.33 11.27 -8.88
CA THR A 9 -3.85 12.54 -8.37
C THR A 9 -5.38 12.58 -8.36
N TYR A 10 -5.95 13.27 -7.37
CA TYR A 10 -7.36 13.62 -7.29
C TYR A 10 -7.56 14.76 -6.29
N ASN A 11 -8.00 15.95 -6.78
CA ASN A 11 -8.23 17.15 -5.97
C ASN A 11 -7.05 17.46 -5.03
N GLY A 12 -5.86 17.59 -5.60
CA GLY A 12 -4.59 17.76 -4.89
C GLY A 12 -3.95 19.13 -5.05
N GLU A 13 -4.67 20.15 -5.52
CA GLU A 13 -4.10 21.48 -5.84
C GLU A 13 -3.27 22.11 -4.72
N ALA A 14 -3.61 21.80 -3.45
CA ALA A 14 -2.91 22.33 -2.30
C ALA A 14 -1.50 21.75 -2.07
N TYR A 15 -1.21 20.57 -2.64
CA TYR A 15 -0.01 19.80 -2.30
C TYR A 15 0.83 19.37 -3.50
N ILE A 16 0.21 19.29 -4.68
CA ILE A 16 0.82 18.65 -5.85
C ILE A 16 2.14 19.30 -6.27
N THR A 17 2.28 20.62 -6.14
CA THR A 17 3.52 21.32 -6.50
C THR A 17 4.70 20.84 -5.66
N ASP A 18 4.56 20.71 -4.33
CA ASP A 18 5.62 20.21 -3.44
C ASP A 18 6.08 18.82 -3.89
N GLN A 19 5.12 17.95 -4.26
CA GLN A 19 5.42 16.59 -4.69
C GLN A 19 6.13 16.58 -6.05
N LEU A 20 5.68 17.36 -7.04
CA LEU A 20 6.32 17.47 -8.35
C LEU A 20 7.75 18.00 -8.23
N ASP A 21 7.96 19.03 -7.41
CA ASP A 21 9.30 19.58 -7.11
C ASP A 21 10.20 18.51 -6.48
N SER A 22 9.67 17.72 -5.56
CA SER A 22 10.46 16.67 -4.90
C SER A 22 10.91 15.56 -5.85
N ILE A 23 10.09 15.23 -6.87
CA ILE A 23 10.46 14.30 -7.95
C ILE A 23 11.49 14.94 -8.88
N LEU A 24 11.25 16.18 -9.28
CA LEU A 24 12.17 16.93 -10.17
C LEU A 24 13.57 17.05 -9.56
N ASN A 25 13.67 17.21 -8.23
CA ASN A 25 14.93 17.42 -7.52
C ASN A 25 15.61 16.12 -7.05
N GLN A 26 15.19 14.94 -7.51
CA GLN A 26 15.88 13.69 -7.22
C GLN A 26 17.32 13.70 -7.78
N THR A 27 18.32 13.20 -7.03
CA THR A 27 19.73 13.07 -7.47
C THR A 27 19.85 12.10 -8.65
N ARG A 28 19.11 10.98 -8.62
CA ARG A 28 18.87 10.07 -9.74
C ARG A 28 17.53 10.43 -10.38
N LYS A 29 17.55 10.95 -11.61
CA LYS A 29 16.31 11.29 -12.33
C LYS A 29 15.56 10.04 -12.74
N ALA A 30 14.21 10.08 -12.69
CA ALA A 30 13.39 9.03 -13.28
C ALA A 30 13.55 9.02 -14.81
N ASP A 31 13.52 7.83 -15.40
CA ASP A 31 13.53 7.67 -16.87
C ASP A 31 12.13 7.90 -17.46
N GLU A 32 11.09 7.70 -16.64
CA GLU A 32 9.69 7.91 -16.99
C GLU A 32 8.90 8.35 -15.74
N VAL A 33 8.05 9.36 -15.91
CA VAL A 33 7.04 9.75 -14.89
C VAL A 33 5.67 9.74 -15.55
N LEU A 34 4.78 8.88 -15.07
CA LEU A 34 3.40 8.79 -15.51
C LEU A 34 2.49 9.38 -14.43
N ILE A 35 1.72 10.40 -14.79
CA ILE A 35 0.79 11.08 -13.90
C ILE A 35 -0.62 10.80 -14.39
N PHE A 36 -1.45 10.20 -13.53
CA PHE A 36 -2.85 9.89 -13.82
C PHE A 36 -3.76 10.64 -12.85
N ASP A 37 -4.47 11.63 -13.38
CA ASP A 37 -5.48 12.37 -12.63
C ASP A 37 -6.82 11.65 -12.69
N ASP A 38 -7.40 11.39 -11.53
CA ASP A 38 -8.66 10.63 -11.40
C ASP A 38 -9.90 11.52 -11.50
N CYS A 39 -9.94 12.39 -12.52
CA CYS A 39 -11.04 13.32 -12.78
C CYS A 39 -11.18 14.39 -11.70
N SER A 40 -10.10 15.12 -11.40
CA SER A 40 -10.10 16.25 -10.46
C SER A 40 -11.06 17.36 -10.90
N THR A 41 -11.64 18.03 -9.93
CA THR A 41 -12.56 19.17 -10.11
C THR A 41 -11.96 20.50 -9.66
N ASP A 42 -10.76 20.47 -9.11
CA ASP A 42 -9.95 21.63 -8.73
C ASP A 42 -8.89 21.95 -9.79
N ASN A 43 -7.90 22.80 -9.47
CA ASN A 43 -6.86 23.21 -10.41
C ASN A 43 -5.71 22.19 -10.55
N THR A 44 -5.83 20.98 -9.99
CA THR A 44 -4.76 19.95 -10.04
C THR A 44 -4.27 19.72 -11.48
N PRO A 45 -5.15 19.47 -12.49
CA PRO A 45 -4.71 19.21 -13.85
C PRO A 45 -3.92 20.38 -14.46
N GLN A 46 -4.38 21.61 -14.27
CA GLN A 46 -3.76 22.82 -14.80
C GLN A 46 -2.35 23.04 -14.20
N ILE A 47 -2.21 22.81 -12.88
CA ILE A 47 -0.92 22.94 -12.18
C ILE A 47 0.08 21.93 -12.75
N ILE A 48 -0.33 20.66 -12.98
CA ILE A 48 0.54 19.61 -13.52
C ILE A 48 0.97 19.95 -14.96
N GLU A 49 0.05 20.34 -15.84
CA GLU A 49 0.35 20.71 -17.23
C GLU A 49 1.33 21.89 -17.30
N GLN A 50 1.06 22.92 -16.49
CA GLN A 50 1.94 24.10 -16.40
C GLN A 50 3.33 23.69 -15.92
N PHE A 51 3.45 22.90 -14.85
CA PHE A 51 4.72 22.43 -14.30
C PHE A 51 5.55 21.67 -15.34
N ILE A 52 4.93 20.71 -16.06
CA ILE A 52 5.59 19.93 -17.10
C ILE A 52 6.12 20.84 -18.23
N SER A 53 5.31 21.82 -18.65
CA SER A 53 5.66 22.77 -19.70
C SER A 53 6.81 23.71 -19.29
N GLU A 54 6.72 24.32 -18.11
CA GLU A 54 7.71 25.27 -17.61
C GLU A 54 9.11 24.64 -17.44
N HIS A 55 9.16 23.37 -17.02
CA HIS A 55 10.41 22.65 -16.82
C HIS A 55 10.86 21.81 -18.03
N ASN A 56 10.12 21.86 -19.15
CA ASN A 56 10.43 21.11 -20.39
C ASN A 56 10.61 19.59 -20.14
N LEU A 57 9.71 18.97 -19.36
CA LEU A 57 9.84 17.58 -18.89
C LEU A 57 9.34 16.58 -19.94
N THR A 58 10.15 16.29 -20.94
CA THR A 58 9.75 15.43 -22.09
C THR A 58 9.52 13.96 -21.74
N THR A 59 10.04 13.47 -20.61
CA THR A 59 9.83 12.10 -20.12
C THR A 59 8.66 11.96 -19.16
N TRP A 60 7.99 13.06 -18.84
CA TRP A 60 6.80 13.09 -18.01
C TRP A 60 5.56 13.04 -18.90
N LYS A 61 4.64 12.15 -18.61
CA LYS A 61 3.35 12.03 -19.32
C LYS A 61 2.23 12.26 -18.34
N PHE A 62 1.27 13.05 -18.73
CA PHE A 62 0.09 13.37 -17.94
C PHE A 62 -1.19 12.99 -18.68
N ALA A 63 -2.13 12.38 -17.98
CA ALA A 63 -3.45 12.05 -18.50
C ALA A 63 -4.52 12.23 -17.43
N VAL A 64 -5.67 12.78 -17.83
CA VAL A 64 -6.87 12.89 -17.00
C VAL A 64 -7.83 11.77 -17.38
N ASN A 65 -8.32 11.02 -16.39
CA ASN A 65 -9.34 10.00 -16.61
C ASN A 65 -10.68 10.63 -17.03
N HIS A 66 -11.44 9.92 -17.84
CA HIS A 66 -12.77 10.38 -18.25
C HIS A 66 -13.80 10.37 -17.10
N GLU A 67 -13.56 9.53 -16.09
CA GLU A 67 -14.38 9.39 -14.89
C GLU A 67 -13.49 9.06 -13.68
N ASN A 68 -13.98 9.35 -12.48
CA ASN A 68 -13.28 8.94 -11.26
C ASN A 68 -13.39 7.42 -11.07
N LYS A 69 -12.27 6.72 -11.23
CA LYS A 69 -12.15 5.26 -11.09
C LYS A 69 -11.90 4.81 -9.65
N GLY A 70 -11.56 5.74 -8.78
CA GLY A 70 -11.07 5.50 -7.42
C GLY A 70 -9.57 5.19 -7.38
N TRP A 71 -8.92 5.66 -6.32
CA TRP A 71 -7.47 5.62 -6.17
C TRP A 71 -6.83 4.22 -6.36
N LYS A 72 -7.49 3.15 -5.93
CA LYS A 72 -6.97 1.78 -6.06
C LYS A 72 -6.76 1.39 -7.52
N ARG A 73 -7.78 1.62 -8.33
CA ARG A 73 -7.75 1.31 -9.76
C ARG A 73 -6.82 2.27 -10.50
N ASN A 74 -6.85 3.55 -10.16
CA ASN A 74 -5.98 4.56 -10.77
C ASN A 74 -4.51 4.22 -10.58
N PHE A 75 -4.09 3.82 -9.36
CA PHE A 75 -2.73 3.35 -9.10
C PHE A 75 -2.37 2.09 -9.88
N MET A 76 -3.21 1.05 -9.83
CA MET A 76 -2.87 -0.23 -10.46
C MET A 76 -2.78 -0.12 -11.98
N GLU A 77 -3.74 0.55 -12.62
CA GLU A 77 -3.68 0.79 -14.07
C GLU A 77 -2.43 1.63 -14.43
N GLY A 78 -2.10 2.64 -13.62
CA GLY A 78 -0.88 3.42 -13.78
C GLY A 78 0.39 2.57 -13.67
N ILE A 79 0.51 1.74 -12.65
CA ILE A 79 1.63 0.82 -12.43
C ILE A 79 1.82 -0.13 -13.63
N TRP A 80 0.74 -0.69 -14.17
CA TRP A 80 0.80 -1.59 -15.32
C TRP A 80 1.21 -0.89 -16.63
N ASN A 81 0.95 0.41 -16.75
CA ASN A 81 1.31 1.20 -17.93
C ASN A 81 2.78 1.66 -17.96
N THR A 82 3.53 1.46 -16.86
CA THR A 82 4.95 1.83 -16.79
C THR A 82 5.83 0.86 -17.60
N LEU A 83 7.01 1.34 -18.01
CA LEU A 83 7.98 0.56 -18.82
C LEU A 83 9.33 0.35 -18.12
N GLY A 84 9.54 0.93 -16.95
CA GLY A 84 10.81 0.82 -16.21
C GLY A 84 11.01 -0.54 -15.56
N ASP A 85 12.26 -0.87 -15.27
CA ASP A 85 12.65 -2.08 -14.52
C ASP A 85 12.21 -1.99 -13.05
N LEU A 86 12.19 -0.76 -12.52
CA LEU A 86 11.76 -0.42 -11.17
C LEU A 86 10.60 0.57 -11.22
N VAL A 87 9.55 0.30 -10.46
CA VAL A 87 8.33 1.12 -10.42
C VAL A 87 8.14 1.68 -9.02
N PHE A 88 7.94 2.99 -8.94
CA PHE A 88 7.74 3.74 -7.70
C PHE A 88 6.34 4.36 -7.69
N PRO A 89 5.39 3.82 -6.92
CA PRO A 89 4.12 4.50 -6.66
C PRO A 89 4.35 5.79 -5.87
N CYS A 90 3.57 6.83 -6.18
CA CYS A 90 3.71 8.15 -5.62
C CYS A 90 2.33 8.74 -5.31
N ASP A 91 2.09 9.13 -4.06
CA ASP A 91 0.93 9.92 -3.65
C ASP A 91 1.15 11.40 -3.98
N GLN A 92 0.07 12.17 -4.16
CA GLN A 92 0.13 13.58 -4.62
C GLN A 92 0.56 14.58 -3.54
N ASP A 93 0.56 14.18 -2.28
CA ASP A 93 0.59 15.06 -1.10
C ASP A 93 1.81 14.86 -0.20
N ASP A 94 2.79 14.06 -0.65
CA ASP A 94 4.03 13.78 0.07
C ASP A 94 5.20 14.66 -0.41
N ILE A 95 6.37 14.46 0.20
CA ILE A 95 7.62 15.06 -0.25
C ILE A 95 8.70 13.97 -0.24
N TRP A 96 9.29 13.68 -1.39
CA TRP A 96 10.37 12.71 -1.49
C TRP A 96 11.73 13.33 -1.11
N MET A 97 12.50 12.60 -0.32
CA MET A 97 13.88 13.01 -0.03
C MET A 97 14.75 12.91 -1.30
N PRO A 98 15.70 13.84 -1.51
CA PRO A 98 16.43 13.95 -2.77
C PRO A 98 17.16 12.70 -3.26
N LYS A 99 17.52 11.80 -2.34
CA LYS A 99 18.25 10.55 -2.64
C LYS A 99 17.36 9.30 -2.68
N LYS A 100 16.03 9.42 -2.71
CA LYS A 100 15.15 8.27 -2.66
C LYS A 100 15.41 7.31 -3.82
N LEU A 101 15.36 7.79 -5.04
CA LEU A 101 15.54 6.93 -6.22
C LEU A 101 16.94 6.32 -6.25
N GLU A 102 17.99 7.12 -6.02
CA GLU A 102 19.37 6.67 -6.00
C GLU A 102 19.63 5.55 -5.01
N GLN A 103 19.17 5.72 -3.77
CA GLN A 103 19.42 4.75 -2.71
C GLN A 103 18.61 3.48 -2.90
N MET A 104 17.32 3.58 -3.29
CA MET A 104 16.50 2.40 -3.51
C MET A 104 16.93 1.63 -4.76
N GLU A 105 17.30 2.31 -5.87
CA GLU A 105 17.87 1.66 -7.04
C GLU A 105 19.13 0.86 -6.67
N LYS A 106 20.04 1.46 -5.89
CA LYS A 106 21.25 0.78 -5.40
C LYS A 106 20.92 -0.51 -4.65
N MET A 107 19.97 -0.45 -3.69
CA MET A 107 19.56 -1.64 -2.92
C MET A 107 18.98 -2.73 -3.83
N MET A 108 18.19 -2.36 -4.83
CA MET A 108 17.59 -3.29 -5.79
C MET A 108 18.64 -3.93 -6.70
N ILE A 109 19.69 -3.20 -7.12
CA ILE A 109 20.80 -3.73 -7.93
C ILE A 109 21.64 -4.70 -7.11
N GLU A 110 22.02 -4.34 -5.90
CA GLU A 110 22.86 -5.14 -5.02
C GLU A 110 22.15 -6.41 -4.50
N ASN A 111 20.82 -6.43 -4.53
CA ASN A 111 20.00 -7.54 -3.99
C ASN A 111 18.93 -7.98 -5.02
N PRO A 112 19.31 -8.76 -6.05
CA PRO A 112 18.39 -9.12 -7.15
C PRO A 112 17.18 -9.96 -6.71
N LYS A 113 17.21 -10.60 -5.57
CA LYS A 113 16.08 -11.37 -5.00
C LYS A 113 14.95 -10.49 -4.44
N ILE A 114 15.17 -9.17 -4.29
CA ILE A 114 14.14 -8.25 -3.81
C ILE A 114 13.19 -7.95 -4.95
N MET A 115 11.91 -8.25 -4.77
CA MET A 115 10.83 -7.87 -5.69
C MET A 115 10.10 -6.63 -5.20
N VAL A 116 9.99 -6.46 -3.88
CA VAL A 116 9.37 -5.30 -3.24
C VAL A 116 10.30 -4.77 -2.16
N LEU A 117 10.70 -3.52 -2.29
CA LEU A 117 11.47 -2.77 -1.32
C LEU A 117 10.64 -1.61 -0.79
N THR A 118 10.57 -1.46 0.54
CA THR A 118 10.00 -0.25 1.16
C THR A 118 11.10 0.57 1.81
N SER A 119 10.95 1.89 1.84
CA SER A 119 11.80 2.76 2.66
C SER A 119 11.13 3.11 3.97
N ASN A 120 11.90 3.54 4.97
CA ASN A 120 11.33 4.23 6.11
C ASN A 120 10.81 5.61 5.70
N TYR A 121 10.09 6.30 6.59
CA TYR A 121 9.48 7.62 6.35
C TYR A 121 9.43 8.44 7.65
N GLU A 122 9.22 9.73 7.50
CA GLU A 122 8.85 10.63 8.59
C GLU A 122 7.45 11.20 8.31
N SER A 123 6.51 11.00 9.22
CA SER A 123 5.20 11.67 9.12
C SER A 123 5.30 13.12 9.58
N PHE A 124 4.71 14.06 8.82
CA PHE A 124 4.60 15.44 9.20
C PHE A 124 3.16 15.96 9.12
N TYR A 125 2.83 16.88 9.98
CA TYR A 125 1.49 17.42 10.18
C TYR A 125 1.50 18.94 9.98
N ASP A 126 0.38 19.52 9.57
CA ASP A 126 0.23 20.98 9.42
C ASP A 126 0.50 21.74 10.73
N SER A 127 0.35 21.08 11.87
CA SER A 127 0.72 21.61 13.18
C SER A 127 2.24 21.74 13.43
N GLY A 128 3.08 21.32 12.47
CA GLY A 128 4.53 21.25 12.63
C GLY A 128 5.03 20.00 13.37
N LYS A 129 4.13 19.14 13.85
CA LYS A 129 4.50 17.87 14.49
C LYS A 129 5.15 16.95 13.47
N ARG A 130 6.24 16.26 13.87
CA ARG A 130 6.90 15.21 13.11
C ARG A 130 6.95 13.91 13.92
N VAL A 131 6.80 12.78 13.23
CA VAL A 131 6.82 11.45 13.86
C VAL A 131 7.61 10.52 12.95
N CYS A 132 8.69 9.94 13.50
CA CYS A 132 9.48 8.94 12.77
C CYS A 132 8.62 7.73 12.41
N GLY A 133 8.95 7.10 11.31
CA GLY A 133 8.34 5.85 10.85
C GLY A 133 8.63 4.67 11.79
N PRO A 134 8.24 3.45 11.40
CA PRO A 134 8.23 2.30 12.29
C PRO A 134 9.62 1.82 12.72
N GLU A 135 10.67 2.19 11.97
CA GLU A 135 12.03 1.72 12.21
C GLU A 135 12.98 2.89 12.52
N LYS A 136 14.12 2.58 13.13
CA LYS A 136 15.21 3.56 13.30
C LYS A 136 15.93 3.73 11.97
N ASP A 137 16.36 4.95 11.65
CA ASP A 137 17.17 5.26 10.48
C ASP A 137 18.62 4.79 10.68
N ASP A 138 18.84 3.46 10.65
CA ASP A 138 20.15 2.83 10.87
C ASP A 138 20.79 2.27 9.57
N GLY A 139 20.16 2.52 8.43
CA GLY A 139 20.66 2.11 7.12
C GLY A 139 20.59 0.61 6.83
N LYS A 140 19.93 -0.17 7.68
CA LYS A 140 19.83 -1.62 7.49
C LYS A 140 18.79 -1.99 6.44
N LEU A 141 19.08 -3.06 5.71
CA LEU A 141 18.17 -3.75 4.82
C LEU A 141 17.63 -4.99 5.56
N ILE A 142 16.32 -5.05 5.78
CA ILE A 142 15.68 -6.08 6.59
C ILE A 142 14.65 -6.83 5.77
N LYS A 143 14.82 -8.16 5.64
CA LYS A 143 13.78 -9.03 5.07
C LYS A 143 12.57 -9.05 6.00
N GLN A 144 11.39 -8.80 5.44
CA GLN A 144 10.14 -8.90 6.20
C GLN A 144 9.76 -10.39 6.35
N PRO A 145 9.57 -10.86 7.59
CA PRO A 145 9.26 -12.26 7.83
C PRO A 145 7.81 -12.60 7.44
N LEU A 146 7.58 -13.87 7.10
CA LEU A 146 6.23 -14.42 7.00
C LEU A 146 5.47 -14.20 8.32
N SER A 147 4.21 -13.83 8.24
CA SER A 147 3.41 -13.47 9.41
C SER A 147 1.96 -13.93 9.28
N ASN A 148 1.41 -14.45 10.38
CA ASN A 148 -0.04 -14.71 10.47
C ASN A 148 -0.90 -13.44 10.45
N LYS A 149 -0.29 -12.26 10.59
CA LYS A 149 -0.98 -10.96 10.47
C LYS A 149 -1.03 -10.52 9.01
N VAL A 150 -1.65 -11.31 8.16
CA VAL A 150 -1.69 -11.14 6.69
C VAL A 150 -2.24 -9.77 6.26
N PHE A 151 -3.09 -9.16 7.10
CA PHE A 151 -3.72 -7.87 6.80
C PHE A 151 -2.99 -6.67 7.40
N ASN A 152 -1.89 -6.87 8.14
CA ASN A 152 -1.09 -5.80 8.72
C ASN A 152 -0.04 -5.29 7.73
N ILE A 153 -0.38 -4.24 7.00
CA ILE A 153 0.55 -3.54 6.10
C ILE A 153 1.28 -2.47 6.91
N ARG A 154 2.62 -2.55 6.98
CA ARG A 154 3.42 -1.71 7.88
C ARG A 154 3.87 -0.39 7.27
N TYR A 155 3.91 -0.31 5.94
CA TYR A 155 4.44 0.84 5.22
C TYR A 155 3.42 1.35 4.20
N PRO A 156 3.24 2.68 4.04
CA PRO A 156 2.36 3.25 3.03
C PRO A 156 2.91 3.03 1.62
N GLY A 157 2.02 2.97 0.62
CA GLY A 157 2.36 2.66 -0.77
C GLY A 157 3.40 3.58 -1.40
N CYS A 158 3.41 4.86 -1.02
CA CYS A 158 4.40 5.83 -1.49
C CYS A 158 5.86 5.51 -1.11
N THR A 159 6.09 4.57 -0.18
CA THR A 159 7.44 4.14 0.22
C THR A 159 8.01 3.04 -0.67
N TYR A 160 7.22 2.48 -1.60
CA TYR A 160 7.56 1.27 -2.33
C TYR A 160 8.46 1.53 -3.54
N CYS A 161 9.28 0.52 -3.85
CA CYS A 161 9.93 0.26 -5.12
C CYS A 161 9.63 -1.19 -5.50
N ILE A 162 9.07 -1.41 -6.67
CA ILE A 162 8.57 -2.70 -7.14
C ILE A 162 9.32 -3.09 -8.41
N ARG A 163 9.83 -4.31 -8.48
CA ARG A 163 10.48 -4.84 -9.69
C ARG A 163 9.45 -5.14 -10.77
N ARG A 164 9.78 -4.83 -12.02
CA ARG A 164 8.90 -5.00 -13.20
C ARG A 164 8.28 -6.39 -13.30
N GLU A 165 9.08 -7.43 -13.12
CA GLU A 165 8.57 -8.81 -13.19
C GLU A 165 7.46 -9.07 -12.17
N PHE A 166 7.52 -8.44 -11.00
CA PHE A 166 6.50 -8.56 -9.96
C PHE A 166 5.23 -7.76 -10.30
N VAL A 167 5.39 -6.65 -11.02
CA VAL A 167 4.26 -5.91 -11.60
C VAL A 167 3.51 -6.76 -12.61
N GLU A 168 4.22 -7.52 -13.46
CA GLU A 168 3.57 -8.40 -14.43
C GLU A 168 2.79 -9.55 -13.76
N ILE A 169 3.36 -10.16 -12.72
CA ILE A 169 2.68 -11.19 -11.92
C ILE A 169 1.40 -10.63 -11.27
N SER A 170 1.44 -9.38 -10.78
CA SER A 170 0.29 -8.75 -10.10
C SER A 170 -0.96 -8.62 -10.96
N LYS A 171 -0.83 -8.63 -12.30
CA LYS A 171 -1.96 -8.55 -13.22
C LYS A 171 -2.95 -9.70 -13.07
N LYS A 172 -2.45 -10.90 -12.70
CA LYS A 172 -3.28 -12.08 -12.45
C LYS A 172 -3.97 -12.04 -11.08
N HIS A 173 -3.32 -11.39 -10.09
CA HIS A 173 -3.70 -11.45 -8.67
C HIS A 173 -4.36 -10.18 -8.13
N TRP A 174 -4.69 -9.21 -8.98
CA TRP A 174 -5.36 -8.00 -8.55
C TRP A 174 -6.88 -8.05 -8.79
N GLN A 175 -7.62 -7.60 -7.81
CA GLN A 175 -9.05 -7.33 -7.91
C GLN A 175 -9.31 -5.82 -7.68
N VAL A 176 -10.41 -5.31 -8.27
CA VAL A 176 -10.72 -3.85 -8.34
C VAL A 176 -10.64 -3.11 -7.00
N ASP A 177 -10.91 -3.80 -5.90
CA ASP A 177 -10.88 -3.21 -4.56
C ASP A 177 -9.60 -3.51 -3.76
N PHE A 178 -8.59 -4.18 -4.37
CA PHE A 178 -7.32 -4.44 -3.71
C PHE A 178 -6.40 -3.21 -3.81
N PRO A 179 -5.99 -2.59 -2.68
CA PRO A 179 -4.98 -1.55 -2.68
C PRO A 179 -3.63 -2.08 -3.20
N HIS A 180 -2.94 -1.29 -4.03
CA HIS A 180 -1.66 -1.68 -4.62
C HIS A 180 -0.60 -2.04 -3.56
N ASP A 181 -0.49 -1.23 -2.51
CA ASP A 181 0.46 -1.44 -1.41
C ASP A 181 0.20 -2.76 -0.67
N ALA A 182 -1.07 -3.03 -0.35
CA ALA A 182 -1.46 -4.26 0.33
C ALA A 182 -1.24 -5.50 -0.56
N LEU A 183 -1.49 -5.40 -1.86
CA LEU A 183 -1.23 -6.47 -2.82
C LEU A 183 0.27 -6.81 -2.87
N PHE A 184 1.11 -5.82 -3.18
CA PHE A 184 2.55 -6.03 -3.31
C PHE A 184 3.23 -6.42 -1.98
N TRP A 185 2.75 -5.89 -0.85
CA TRP A 185 3.22 -6.31 0.47
C TRP A 185 3.02 -7.80 0.68
N ARG A 186 1.80 -8.29 0.46
CA ARG A 186 1.45 -9.70 0.66
C ARG A 186 2.19 -10.62 -0.31
N MET A 187 2.12 -10.33 -1.60
CA MET A 187 2.84 -11.09 -2.61
C MET A 187 4.34 -11.19 -2.26
N GLY A 188 4.97 -10.06 -1.90
CA GLY A 188 6.38 -10.02 -1.51
C GLY A 188 6.69 -10.77 -0.22
N MET A 189 5.79 -10.75 0.76
CA MET A 189 5.92 -11.52 2.01
C MET A 189 5.80 -13.03 1.73
N PHE A 190 4.85 -13.46 0.91
CA PHE A 190 4.64 -14.86 0.58
C PHE A 190 5.65 -15.42 -0.43
N SER A 191 6.34 -14.58 -1.20
CA SER A 191 7.45 -15.00 -2.07
C SER A 191 8.84 -14.83 -1.44
N ASP A 192 8.93 -14.47 -0.14
CA ASP A 192 10.20 -14.21 0.55
C ASP A 192 11.05 -13.07 -0.06
N SER A 193 10.43 -12.17 -0.81
CA SER A 193 11.07 -11.13 -1.61
C SER A 193 10.75 -9.69 -1.15
N LEU A 194 10.09 -9.54 0.01
CA LEU A 194 9.76 -8.26 0.64
C LEU A 194 10.85 -7.83 1.61
N TYR A 195 11.38 -6.62 1.41
CA TYR A 195 12.40 -6.03 2.28
C TYR A 195 12.04 -4.59 2.64
N SER A 196 12.51 -4.14 3.81
CA SER A 196 12.51 -2.74 4.19
C SER A 196 13.93 -2.20 4.31
N TYR A 197 14.14 -0.99 3.82
CA TYR A 197 15.37 -0.24 3.96
C TYR A 197 15.17 0.85 5.02
N ASN A 198 15.91 0.75 6.13
CA ASN A 198 15.75 1.60 7.31
C ASN A 198 16.41 2.97 7.11
N VAL A 199 15.97 3.71 6.08
CA VAL A 199 16.31 5.12 5.85
C VAL A 199 15.02 5.85 5.50
N SER A 200 14.77 6.98 6.17
CA SER A 200 13.62 7.83 5.88
C SER A 200 13.82 8.58 4.57
N LEU A 201 13.15 8.08 3.52
CA LEU A 201 13.26 8.61 2.16
C LEU A 201 12.01 9.35 1.69
N ILE A 202 11.02 9.51 2.58
CA ILE A 202 9.77 10.23 2.35
C ILE A 202 9.39 11.02 3.60
N GLN A 203 8.91 12.23 3.41
CA GLN A 203 8.10 12.96 4.36
C GLN A 203 6.62 12.69 3.99
N TRP A 204 5.96 11.87 4.81
CA TRP A 204 4.57 11.48 4.63
C TRP A 204 3.63 12.49 5.27
N ARG A 205 2.86 13.21 4.44
CA ARG A 205 1.94 14.24 4.93
C ARG A 205 0.73 13.63 5.63
N LYS A 206 0.36 14.20 6.76
CA LYS A 206 -0.81 13.82 7.55
C LYS A 206 -1.78 14.98 7.66
N HIS A 207 -2.87 14.89 6.93
CA HIS A 207 -3.96 15.87 6.95
C HIS A 207 -5.33 15.18 7.07
N THR A 208 -6.36 15.96 7.44
CA THR A 208 -7.71 15.44 7.72
C THR A 208 -8.40 14.87 6.49
N ASP A 209 -8.06 15.37 5.30
CA ASP A 209 -8.68 15.00 4.04
C ASP A 209 -8.07 13.80 3.36
N SER A 210 -6.98 13.23 3.91
CA SER A 210 -6.34 12.06 3.34
C SER A 210 -7.30 10.86 3.26
N THR A 211 -7.20 10.09 2.18
CA THR A 211 -8.00 8.88 1.95
C THR A 211 -7.86 7.88 3.09
N PHE A 212 -6.63 7.71 3.60
CA PHE A 212 -6.34 6.84 4.74
C PHE A 212 -7.14 7.24 6.00
N THR A 213 -7.20 8.54 6.33
CA THR A 213 -7.93 9.04 7.50
C THR A 213 -9.43 8.80 7.35
N LYS A 214 -9.98 9.07 6.16
CA LYS A 214 -11.40 8.87 5.85
C LYS A 214 -11.81 7.40 5.92
N GLU A 215 -11.03 6.49 5.35
CA GLU A 215 -11.32 5.04 5.37
C GLU A 215 -11.15 4.43 6.76
N SER A 216 -10.11 4.80 7.52
CA SER A 216 -9.87 4.26 8.87
C SER A 216 -10.98 4.58 9.86
N ASN A 217 -11.61 5.75 9.74
CA ASN A 217 -12.73 6.17 10.58
C ASN A 217 -14.04 5.45 10.22
N ARG A 218 -14.23 5.07 8.95
CA ARG A 218 -15.44 4.36 8.47
C ARG A 218 -15.49 2.89 8.89
N ASN A 219 -14.36 2.26 9.21
CA ASN A 219 -14.24 0.81 9.42
C ASN A 219 -14.57 0.30 10.83
N ARG A 220 -15.32 1.07 11.64
CA ARG A 220 -15.59 0.75 13.06
C ARG A 220 -17.00 0.23 13.36
N THR A 221 -17.82 -0.06 12.36
CA THR A 221 -19.18 -0.55 12.55
C THR A 221 -19.28 -2.06 12.34
N TYR A 222 -20.29 -2.69 12.93
CA TYR A 222 -20.62 -4.11 12.75
C TYR A 222 -20.70 -4.49 11.26
N LYS A 223 -21.48 -3.72 10.47
CA LYS A 223 -21.64 -3.95 9.03
C LYS A 223 -20.30 -3.89 8.29
N LYS A 224 -19.46 -2.91 8.60
CA LYS A 224 -18.14 -2.75 7.97
C LYS A 224 -17.18 -3.89 8.33
N LYS A 225 -17.33 -4.51 9.49
CA LYS A 225 -16.55 -5.70 9.84
C LYS A 225 -16.96 -6.91 9.04
N LEU A 226 -18.26 -7.11 8.76
CA LEU A 226 -18.72 -8.17 7.86
C LEU A 226 -18.21 -7.95 6.42
N GLU A 227 -18.33 -6.73 5.88
CA GLU A 227 -17.78 -6.36 4.57
C GLU A 227 -16.26 -6.63 4.51
N PHE A 228 -15.53 -6.30 5.58
CA PHE A 228 -14.10 -6.61 5.67
C PHE A 228 -13.82 -8.12 5.65
N MET A 229 -14.62 -8.93 6.30
CA MET A 229 -14.43 -10.40 6.29
C MET A 229 -14.64 -10.98 4.89
N ASP A 230 -15.64 -10.48 4.15
CA ASP A 230 -15.86 -10.88 2.75
C ASP A 230 -14.69 -10.44 1.83
N TYR A 231 -14.18 -9.23 2.02
CA TYR A 231 -12.97 -8.77 1.35
C TYR A 231 -11.75 -9.63 1.73
N ALA A 232 -11.57 -9.91 3.03
CA ALA A 232 -10.43 -10.67 3.53
C ALA A 232 -10.42 -12.11 3.01
N MET A 233 -11.60 -12.73 2.85
CA MET A 233 -11.71 -14.06 2.26
C MET A 233 -11.20 -14.07 0.82
N ARG A 234 -11.64 -13.12 -0.01
CA ARG A 234 -11.17 -13.00 -1.40
C ARG A 234 -9.65 -12.78 -1.49
N VAL A 235 -9.08 -11.99 -0.56
CA VAL A 235 -7.63 -11.78 -0.48
C VAL A 235 -6.90 -13.08 -0.14
N VAL A 236 -7.42 -13.88 0.79
CA VAL A 236 -6.79 -15.16 1.17
C VAL A 236 -6.91 -16.17 0.04
N ASP A 237 -8.06 -16.27 -0.63
CA ASP A 237 -8.25 -17.16 -1.78
C ASP A 237 -7.28 -16.80 -2.92
N ASP A 238 -7.13 -15.51 -3.26
CA ASP A 238 -6.18 -15.03 -4.28
C ASP A 238 -4.71 -15.29 -3.89
N LEU A 239 -4.37 -15.18 -2.61
CA LEU A 239 -3.03 -15.52 -2.12
C LEU A 239 -2.77 -17.03 -2.15
N HIS A 240 -3.78 -17.88 -1.98
CA HIS A 240 -3.64 -19.32 -2.21
C HIS A 240 -3.26 -19.60 -3.68
N ASP A 241 -3.99 -19.01 -4.63
CA ASP A 241 -3.67 -19.12 -6.05
C ASP A 241 -2.23 -18.64 -6.34
N PHE A 242 -1.82 -17.52 -5.73
CA PHE A 242 -0.46 -16.99 -5.88
C PHE A 242 0.61 -17.95 -5.33
N VAL A 243 0.37 -18.53 -4.16
CA VAL A 243 1.31 -19.46 -3.49
C VAL A 243 1.44 -20.75 -4.28
N GLU A 244 0.34 -21.27 -4.83
CA GLU A 244 0.31 -22.47 -5.69
C GLU A 244 1.05 -22.22 -7.02
N ASP A 245 0.76 -21.09 -7.68
CA ASP A 245 1.42 -20.72 -8.96
C ASP A 245 2.95 -20.55 -8.84
N ASN A 246 3.45 -20.25 -7.64
CA ASN A 246 4.87 -20.00 -7.38
C ASN A 246 5.57 -21.10 -6.58
N ASP A 247 4.98 -22.30 -6.48
CA ASP A 247 5.54 -23.46 -5.76
C ASP A 247 6.06 -23.11 -4.36
N CYS A 248 5.31 -22.32 -3.61
CA CYS A 248 5.72 -21.86 -2.29
C CYS A 248 5.68 -22.99 -1.24
N SER A 249 6.39 -22.79 -0.12
CA SER A 249 6.50 -23.79 0.95
C SER A 249 5.17 -24.05 1.67
N GLN A 250 5.02 -25.27 2.24
CA GLN A 250 3.85 -25.65 3.04
C GLN A 250 3.57 -24.70 4.21
N GLU A 251 4.62 -24.12 4.83
CA GLU A 251 4.45 -23.12 5.91
C GLU A 251 3.59 -21.92 5.47
N LYS A 252 3.72 -21.50 4.21
CA LYS A 252 2.93 -20.37 3.66
C LYS A 252 1.48 -20.76 3.46
N ILE A 253 1.21 -21.96 2.98
CA ILE A 253 -0.12 -22.53 2.86
C ILE A 253 -0.77 -22.61 4.25
N ASP A 254 -0.05 -23.12 5.25
CA ASP A 254 -0.56 -23.23 6.63
C ASP A 254 -0.94 -21.87 7.24
N VAL A 255 -0.20 -20.80 6.89
CA VAL A 255 -0.54 -19.41 7.30
C VAL A 255 -1.83 -18.94 6.64
N LEU A 256 -2.05 -19.26 5.37
CA LEU A 256 -3.26 -18.89 4.64
C LEU A 256 -4.47 -19.68 5.13
N ASP A 257 -4.32 -21.00 5.31
CA ASP A 257 -5.37 -21.87 5.88
C ASP A 257 -5.83 -21.37 7.25
N MET A 258 -4.88 -21.04 8.12
CA MET A 258 -5.18 -20.47 9.42
C MET A 258 -5.89 -19.10 9.30
N SER A 259 -5.51 -18.28 8.33
CA SER A 259 -6.16 -16.99 8.10
C SER A 259 -7.58 -17.17 7.59
N LYS A 260 -7.82 -18.17 6.74
CA LYS A 260 -9.14 -18.55 6.25
C LYS A 260 -10.05 -19.04 7.40
N GLU A 261 -9.57 -19.99 8.20
CA GLU A 261 -10.28 -20.48 9.39
C GLU A 261 -10.60 -19.32 10.37
N TRP A 262 -9.67 -18.39 10.57
CA TRP A 262 -9.89 -17.22 11.41
C TRP A 262 -11.01 -16.34 10.88
N ILE A 263 -11.05 -16.05 9.58
CA ILE A 263 -12.07 -15.21 8.95
C ILE A 263 -13.45 -15.88 9.07
N GLU A 264 -13.53 -17.18 8.77
CA GLU A 264 -14.76 -17.97 8.87
C GLU A 264 -15.29 -18.01 10.32
N CYS A 265 -14.43 -18.31 11.29
CA CYS A 265 -14.79 -18.34 12.70
C CYS A 265 -15.25 -16.95 13.19
N ARG A 266 -14.59 -15.89 12.75
CA ARG A 266 -14.94 -14.51 13.07
C ARG A 266 -16.30 -14.13 12.48
N LYS A 267 -16.56 -14.49 11.21
CA LYS A 267 -17.85 -14.26 10.55
C LYS A 267 -18.97 -15.05 11.23
N ALA A 268 -18.71 -16.31 11.60
CA ALA A 268 -19.66 -17.12 12.36
C ALA A 268 -20.04 -16.47 13.71
N PHE A 269 -19.05 -15.93 14.45
CA PHE A 269 -19.31 -15.22 15.71
C PHE A 269 -20.19 -13.98 15.52
N TYR A 270 -19.91 -13.18 14.48
CA TYR A 270 -20.75 -12.00 14.17
C TYR A 270 -22.18 -12.39 13.84
N LEU A 271 -22.39 -13.44 13.05
CA LEU A 271 -23.73 -13.87 12.61
C LEU A 271 -24.52 -14.59 13.71
N SER A 272 -23.87 -15.50 14.47
CA SER A 272 -24.55 -16.31 15.51
C SER A 272 -24.78 -15.53 16.81
N LYS A 273 -23.92 -14.54 17.07
CA LYS A 273 -23.81 -13.84 18.37
C LYS A 273 -23.60 -14.79 19.56
N ASN A 274 -23.12 -16.03 19.29
CA ASN A 274 -22.92 -17.04 20.32
C ASN A 274 -21.55 -16.84 21.01
N PRO A 275 -21.50 -16.69 22.36
CA PRO A 275 -20.25 -16.50 23.10
C PRO A 275 -19.21 -17.62 22.85
N TRP A 276 -19.64 -18.84 22.62
CA TRP A 276 -18.72 -19.94 22.33
C TRP A 276 -18.00 -19.77 21.00
N ASP A 277 -18.66 -19.20 19.98
CA ASP A 277 -17.99 -18.90 18.72
C ASP A 277 -16.96 -17.77 18.90
N GLY A 278 -17.26 -16.76 19.73
CA GLY A 278 -16.31 -15.74 20.13
C GLY A 278 -15.10 -16.31 20.89
N ALA A 279 -15.32 -17.28 21.79
CA ALA A 279 -14.24 -17.93 22.52
C ALA A 279 -13.31 -18.77 21.62
N LYS A 280 -13.83 -19.41 20.56
CA LYS A 280 -13.04 -20.15 19.57
C LYS A 280 -11.99 -19.27 18.89
N LEU A 281 -12.24 -17.96 18.73
CA LEU A 281 -11.31 -17.01 18.13
C LEU A 281 -9.99 -16.87 18.91
N LEU A 282 -9.92 -17.28 20.16
CA LEU A 282 -8.66 -17.32 20.92
C LEU A 282 -7.62 -18.24 20.27
N LYS A 283 -8.03 -19.32 19.59
CA LYS A 283 -7.14 -20.19 18.79
C LYS A 283 -6.38 -19.38 17.71
N TYR A 284 -7.02 -18.32 17.19
CA TYR A 284 -6.52 -17.52 16.09
C TYR A 284 -6.01 -16.14 16.52
N ILE A 285 -5.68 -15.95 17.82
CA ILE A 285 -5.30 -14.63 18.36
C ILE A 285 -4.07 -14.04 17.64
N LYS A 286 -3.20 -14.86 17.08
CA LYS A 286 -2.03 -14.45 16.31
C LYS A 286 -2.36 -13.86 14.92
N CYS A 287 -3.58 -14.08 14.40
CA CYS A 287 -4.07 -13.48 13.15
C CYS A 287 -4.55 -12.04 13.33
N TYR A 288 -4.84 -11.63 14.57
CA TYR A 288 -5.18 -10.25 14.89
C TYR A 288 -3.92 -9.38 14.94
N ASP A 289 -3.95 -8.18 14.37
CA ASP A 289 -2.83 -7.22 14.48
C ASP A 289 -2.56 -6.85 15.93
N ARG A 290 -3.63 -6.67 16.70
CA ARG A 290 -3.60 -6.33 18.14
C ARG A 290 -4.71 -7.07 18.89
N VAL A 291 -4.43 -7.49 20.11
CA VAL A 291 -5.43 -8.13 21.00
C VAL A 291 -6.69 -7.26 21.20
N LYS A 292 -6.53 -5.93 21.17
CA LYS A 292 -7.66 -4.99 21.21
C LYS A 292 -8.69 -5.19 20.09
N GLN A 293 -8.27 -5.71 18.93
CA GLN A 293 -9.22 -5.99 17.83
C GLN A 293 -10.13 -7.17 18.17
N TYR A 294 -9.60 -8.22 18.80
CA TYR A 294 -10.41 -9.34 19.31
C TYR A 294 -11.44 -8.85 20.34
N LEU A 295 -11.04 -8.01 21.30
CA LEU A 295 -11.95 -7.40 22.26
C LEU A 295 -12.97 -6.47 21.58
N GLY A 296 -12.54 -5.76 20.53
CA GLY A 296 -13.41 -4.92 19.70
C GLY A 296 -14.49 -5.70 18.97
N ASP A 297 -14.20 -6.95 18.54
CA ASP A 297 -15.22 -7.82 17.94
C ASP A 297 -16.31 -8.18 18.96
N TRP A 298 -15.93 -8.53 20.18
CA TRP A 298 -16.89 -8.77 21.27
C TRP A 298 -17.76 -7.55 21.54
N TYR A 299 -17.14 -6.37 21.62
CA TYR A 299 -17.88 -5.13 21.84
C TYR A 299 -18.91 -4.89 20.74
N LEU A 300 -18.50 -4.97 19.46
CA LEU A 300 -19.38 -4.73 18.31
C LEU A 300 -20.50 -5.75 18.16
N VAL A 301 -20.25 -7.03 18.50
CA VAL A 301 -21.27 -8.09 18.40
C VAL A 301 -22.40 -7.91 19.43
N TYR A 302 -22.09 -7.35 20.61
CA TYR A 302 -23.06 -7.16 21.70
C TYR A 302 -23.46 -5.69 21.91
N GLU A 303 -22.85 -4.76 21.19
CA GLU A 303 -23.30 -3.37 21.19
C GLU A 303 -24.73 -3.33 20.64
N LYS A 304 -25.66 -2.75 21.41
CA LYS A 304 -26.99 -2.49 20.90
C LYS A 304 -26.88 -1.47 19.78
N GLU A 305 -27.36 -1.81 18.57
CA GLU A 305 -27.61 -0.84 17.54
C GLU A 305 -28.54 0.26 18.12
N ASN A 306 -27.99 1.44 18.41
CA ASN A 306 -28.76 2.63 18.71
C ASN A 306 -29.17 3.30 17.41
#